data_21fcddfa3953aafe4b41f0d6f650bdc5
#
_entry.id   21fcddfa3953aafe4b41f0d6f650bdc5
#
_cell.length_a   1.000
_cell.length_b   1.000
_cell.length_c   1.000
_cell.angle_alpha   90.00
_cell.angle_beta   90.00
_cell.angle_gamma   90.00
#
_symmetry.space_group_name_H-M   'P 1'
#
loop_
_entity.id
_entity.type
_entity.pdbx_description
1 polymer ?
#
loop_
_entity_poly.entity_id
_entity_poly.type
_entity_poly.pdbx_seq_one_letter_code
_entity_poly.pdbx_strand_id
1 'polypeptide(L)'
;FGRLAAALERRIYRDSRAAGAGHTAVLVIGTVSAGIAAERVAHRSPTIRVALTAAATWAVLRGRSLRREANTVATRLAAGDLPGARRRITHLVGRDPAALDEAGIARACVESVAENTSDAVVAPLLWGAIAGVPGLLGYRAVNTLDAMIGHRSPRYAKFGWAAARLDDAANLVPARLSAALAAGL
;
A
#
# COMPACT_ATOMS: atom_id res chain seq x y z
N PHE A 1 8.57 -6.11 8.42
CA PHE A 1 8.18 -6.92 7.27
C PHE A 1 9.12 -6.69 6.07
N GLY A 2 9.27 -5.46 5.53
CA GLY A 2 10.06 -5.19 4.34
C GLY A 2 11.51 -5.69 4.38
N ARG A 3 12.20 -5.57 5.53
CA ARG A 3 13.55 -6.13 5.69
C ARG A 3 13.59 -7.65 5.55
N LEU A 4 12.59 -8.35 6.07
CA LEU A 4 12.46 -9.80 5.95
C LEU A 4 12.19 -10.20 4.49
N ALA A 5 11.29 -9.49 3.81
CA ALA A 5 10.98 -9.71 2.41
C ALA A 5 12.22 -9.54 1.52
N ALA A 6 12.99 -8.46 1.72
CA ALA A 6 14.24 -8.25 1.00
C ALA A 6 15.33 -9.28 1.31
N ALA A 7 15.40 -9.77 2.56
CA ALA A 7 16.34 -10.81 2.93
C ALA A 7 15.99 -12.16 2.27
N LEU A 8 14.71 -12.50 2.23
CA LEU A 8 14.23 -13.71 1.56
C LEU A 8 14.42 -13.61 0.05
N GLU A 9 14.08 -12.46 -0.55
CA GLU A 9 14.32 -12.21 -1.98
C GLU A 9 15.76 -12.49 -2.36
N ARG A 10 16.74 -11.94 -1.65
CA ARG A 10 18.17 -12.17 -1.95
C ARG A 10 18.58 -13.64 -1.96
N ARG A 11 17.86 -14.50 -1.22
CA ARG A 11 18.18 -15.93 -1.13
C ARG A 11 17.51 -16.77 -2.22
N ILE A 12 16.30 -16.40 -2.63
CA ILE A 12 15.49 -17.22 -3.53
C ILE A 12 15.21 -16.57 -4.88
N TYR A 13 15.75 -15.35 -5.12
CA TYR A 13 15.54 -14.66 -6.38
C TYR A 13 15.98 -15.52 -7.57
N ARG A 14 15.06 -15.70 -8.50
CA ARG A 14 15.28 -16.25 -9.85
C ARG A 14 14.38 -15.49 -10.80
N ASP A 15 14.81 -15.24 -12.03
CA ASP A 15 13.98 -14.61 -13.07
C ASP A 15 12.86 -15.54 -13.54
N SER A 16 11.93 -15.83 -12.65
CA SER A 16 10.84 -16.80 -12.83
C SER A 16 9.60 -16.41 -12.05
N ARG A 17 8.42 -16.60 -12.67
CA ARG A 17 7.13 -16.38 -12.00
C ARG A 17 6.94 -17.32 -10.82
N ALA A 18 7.38 -18.58 -10.93
CA ALA A 18 7.23 -19.55 -9.86
C ALA A 18 8.01 -19.16 -8.60
N ALA A 19 9.27 -18.69 -8.75
CA ALA A 19 10.07 -18.20 -7.63
C ALA A 19 9.42 -16.99 -6.95
N GLY A 20 8.93 -16.03 -7.75
CA GLY A 20 8.21 -14.87 -7.24
C GLY A 20 6.89 -15.21 -6.56
N ALA A 21 6.13 -16.13 -7.11
CA ALA A 21 4.90 -16.63 -6.48
C ALA A 21 5.19 -17.32 -5.14
N GLY A 22 6.22 -18.15 -5.07
CA GLY A 22 6.67 -18.77 -3.81
C GLY A 22 7.10 -17.74 -2.77
N HIS A 23 7.87 -16.72 -3.17
CA HIS A 23 8.27 -15.60 -2.30
C HIS A 23 7.04 -14.86 -1.73
N THR A 24 6.11 -14.47 -2.61
CA THR A 24 4.88 -13.78 -2.23
C THR A 24 4.03 -14.64 -1.30
N ALA A 25 3.80 -15.91 -1.66
CA ALA A 25 2.99 -16.83 -0.89
C ALA A 25 3.54 -17.05 0.53
N VAL A 26 4.84 -17.32 0.67
CA VAL A 26 5.47 -17.55 1.98
C VAL A 26 5.30 -16.33 2.89
N LEU A 27 5.50 -15.12 2.36
CA LEU A 27 5.42 -13.90 3.16
C LEU A 27 3.98 -13.52 3.51
N VAL A 28 3.04 -13.66 2.57
CA VAL A 28 1.63 -13.35 2.83
C VAL A 28 1.02 -14.39 3.77
N ILE A 29 1.18 -15.69 3.49
CA ILE A 29 0.66 -16.76 4.35
C ILE A 29 1.29 -16.67 5.75
N GLY A 30 2.60 -16.45 5.84
CA GLY A 30 3.28 -16.30 7.13
C GLY A 30 2.74 -15.12 7.94
N THR A 31 2.47 -13.98 7.29
CA THR A 31 1.92 -12.79 7.95
C THR A 31 0.47 -13.01 8.39
N VAL A 32 -0.37 -13.60 7.54
CA VAL A 32 -1.76 -13.96 7.87
C VAL A 32 -1.79 -14.96 9.03
N SER A 33 -0.95 -16.00 8.98
CA SER A 33 -0.86 -17.01 10.05
C SER A 33 -0.42 -16.39 11.38
N ALA A 34 0.52 -15.45 11.37
CA ALA A 34 0.90 -14.70 12.56
C ALA A 34 -0.26 -13.87 13.13
N GLY A 35 -1.06 -13.24 12.25
CA GLY A 35 -2.27 -12.53 12.63
C GLY A 35 -3.31 -13.45 13.30
N ILE A 36 -3.55 -14.63 12.69
CA ILE A 36 -4.46 -15.65 13.25
C ILE A 36 -3.99 -16.12 14.62
N ALA A 37 -2.69 -16.41 14.75
CA ALA A 37 -2.11 -16.83 16.03
C ALA A 37 -2.26 -15.75 17.11
N ALA A 38 -2.01 -14.49 16.75
CA ALA A 38 -2.17 -13.35 17.67
C ALA A 38 -3.64 -13.20 18.12
N GLU A 39 -4.61 -13.31 17.21
CA GLU A 39 -6.03 -13.27 17.58
C GLU A 39 -6.44 -14.43 18.48
N ARG A 40 -5.97 -15.65 18.21
CA ARG A 40 -6.27 -16.81 19.07
C ARG A 40 -5.77 -16.60 20.49
N VAL A 41 -4.59 -16.01 20.67
CA VAL A 41 -4.08 -15.66 21.99
C VAL A 41 -4.92 -14.55 22.63
N ALA A 42 -5.31 -13.54 21.86
CA ALA A 42 -6.08 -12.39 22.33
C ALA A 42 -7.54 -12.74 22.67
N HIS A 43 -8.10 -13.83 22.13
CA HIS A 43 -9.47 -14.27 22.45
C HIS A 43 -9.71 -14.55 23.93
N ARG A 44 -8.64 -14.79 24.70
CA ARG A 44 -8.74 -15.04 26.14
C ARG A 44 -9.12 -13.81 26.98
N SER A 45 -8.99 -12.60 26.42
CA SER A 45 -9.31 -11.34 27.11
C SER A 45 -9.84 -10.30 26.13
N PRO A 46 -11.05 -9.73 26.39
CA PRO A 46 -11.58 -8.64 25.56
C PRO A 46 -10.65 -7.44 25.46
N THR A 47 -9.97 -7.08 26.55
CA THR A 47 -9.01 -5.97 26.59
C THR A 47 -7.82 -6.22 25.67
N ILE A 48 -7.25 -7.43 25.70
CA ILE A 48 -6.13 -7.80 24.84
C ILE A 48 -6.56 -7.79 23.37
N ARG A 49 -7.76 -8.25 23.06
CA ARG A 49 -8.31 -8.24 21.70
C ARG A 49 -8.45 -6.82 21.17
N VAL A 50 -9.02 -5.90 21.96
CA VAL A 50 -9.15 -4.49 21.58
C VAL A 50 -7.78 -3.86 21.40
N ALA A 51 -6.84 -4.08 22.31
CA ALA A 51 -5.49 -3.55 22.23
C ALA A 51 -4.73 -4.07 20.98
N LEU A 52 -4.85 -5.37 20.67
CA LEU A 52 -4.25 -5.97 19.47
C LEU A 52 -4.83 -5.35 18.19
N THR A 53 -6.16 -5.27 18.09
CA THR A 53 -6.81 -4.68 16.91
C THR A 53 -6.42 -3.21 16.73
N ALA A 54 -6.42 -2.43 17.81
CA ALA A 54 -6.01 -1.03 17.78
C ALA A 54 -4.54 -0.87 17.35
N ALA A 55 -3.64 -1.68 17.89
CA ALA A 55 -2.22 -1.67 17.52
C ALA A 55 -2.00 -2.07 16.05
N ALA A 56 -2.68 -3.13 15.58
CA ALA A 56 -2.60 -3.57 14.19
C ALA A 56 -3.13 -2.48 13.24
N THR A 57 -4.30 -1.91 13.54
CA THR A 57 -4.89 -0.81 12.76
C THR A 57 -3.96 0.39 12.72
N TRP A 58 -3.43 0.82 13.86
CA TRP A 58 -2.47 1.93 13.94
C TRP A 58 -1.20 1.68 13.12
N ALA A 59 -0.65 0.46 13.18
CA ALA A 59 0.56 0.08 12.45
C ALA A 59 0.35 0.03 10.93
N VAL A 60 -0.88 -0.30 10.48
CA VAL A 60 -1.23 -0.45 9.06
C VAL A 60 -1.62 0.88 8.43
N LEU A 61 -2.36 1.75 9.14
CA LEU A 61 -2.84 3.02 8.61
C LEU A 61 -1.72 4.07 8.52
N ARG A 62 -1.51 4.63 7.33
CA ARG A 62 -0.46 5.61 7.03
C ARG A 62 -0.95 6.95 6.43
N GLY A 63 -2.17 7.37 6.73
CA GLY A 63 -2.79 8.53 6.08
C GLY A 63 -2.17 9.92 6.39
N ARG A 64 -1.39 10.07 7.47
CA ARG A 64 -0.89 11.41 7.89
C ARG A 64 0.17 12.04 6.97
N SER A 65 1.07 11.24 6.39
CA SER A 65 2.10 11.75 5.48
C SER A 65 1.53 12.19 4.14
N LEU A 66 0.55 11.46 3.61
CA LEU A 66 -0.08 11.74 2.33
C LEU A 66 -0.72 13.15 2.27
N ARG A 67 -1.55 13.47 3.27
CA ARG A 67 -2.19 14.80 3.38
C ARG A 67 -1.16 15.94 3.46
N ARG A 68 -0.06 15.73 4.20
CA ARG A 68 1.00 16.72 4.31
C ARG A 68 1.71 16.96 2.98
N GLU A 69 2.00 15.88 2.25
CA GLU A 69 2.64 15.98 0.94
C GLU A 69 1.73 16.70 -0.07
N ALA A 70 0.47 16.30 -0.16
CA ALA A 70 -0.51 16.93 -1.04
C ALA A 70 -0.69 18.43 -0.76
N ASN A 71 -0.83 18.80 0.52
CA ASN A 71 -0.93 20.20 0.92
C ASN A 71 0.33 21.00 0.54
N THR A 72 1.52 20.40 0.66
CA THR A 72 2.77 21.07 0.26
C THR A 72 2.81 21.33 -1.25
N VAL A 73 2.36 20.37 -2.08
CA VAL A 73 2.25 20.55 -3.54
C VAL A 73 1.25 21.67 -3.85
N ALA A 74 0.06 21.63 -3.26
CA ALA A 74 -0.98 22.64 -3.46
C ALA A 74 -0.51 24.06 -3.09
N THR A 75 0.17 24.21 -1.94
CA THR A 75 0.72 25.50 -1.50
C THR A 75 1.74 26.05 -2.50
N ARG A 76 2.60 25.20 -3.05
CA ARG A 76 3.59 25.64 -4.05
C ARG A 76 2.96 26.03 -5.37
N LEU A 77 1.94 25.31 -5.86
CA LEU A 77 1.18 25.69 -7.04
C LEU A 77 0.48 27.05 -6.82
N ALA A 78 -0.20 27.24 -5.69
CA ALA A 78 -0.85 28.49 -5.36
C ALA A 78 0.13 29.69 -5.26
N ALA A 79 1.40 29.43 -4.94
CA ALA A 79 2.47 30.45 -4.91
C ALA A 79 3.17 30.64 -6.28
N GLY A 80 2.74 29.96 -7.36
CA GLY A 80 3.39 30.00 -8.67
C GLY A 80 4.76 29.30 -8.73
N ASP A 81 5.16 28.58 -7.67
CA ASP A 81 6.44 27.84 -7.61
C ASP A 81 6.31 26.47 -8.32
N LEU A 82 6.17 26.50 -9.64
CA LEU A 82 6.08 25.30 -10.47
C LEU A 82 7.32 24.40 -10.34
N PRO A 83 8.57 24.90 -10.33
CA PRO A 83 9.73 24.06 -10.09
C PRO A 83 9.72 23.37 -8.72
N GLY A 84 9.28 24.07 -7.68
CA GLY A 84 9.15 23.51 -6.34
C GLY A 84 8.04 22.45 -6.25
N ALA A 85 6.91 22.68 -6.92
CA ALA A 85 5.82 21.72 -7.01
C ALA A 85 6.27 20.44 -7.74
N ARG A 86 7.00 20.57 -8.87
CA ARG A 86 7.59 19.42 -9.59
C ARG A 86 8.51 18.59 -8.71
N ARG A 87 9.41 19.24 -7.96
CA ARG A 87 10.28 18.52 -7.02
C ARG A 87 9.48 17.81 -5.93
N ARG A 88 8.40 18.43 -5.43
CA ARG A 88 7.64 17.84 -4.33
C ARG A 88 6.75 16.67 -4.76
N ILE A 89 6.16 16.75 -5.93
CA ILE A 89 5.27 15.69 -6.44
C ILE A 89 6.00 14.34 -6.63
N THR A 90 7.32 14.32 -6.82
CA THR A 90 8.10 13.07 -6.90
C THR A 90 7.97 12.18 -5.66
N HIS A 91 7.56 12.73 -4.52
CA HIS A 91 7.29 11.96 -3.31
C HIS A 91 5.94 11.24 -3.35
N LEU A 92 5.08 11.60 -4.31
CA LEU A 92 3.74 11.04 -4.46
C LEU A 92 3.60 10.17 -5.71
N VAL A 93 4.35 10.47 -6.77
CA VAL A 93 4.25 9.78 -8.07
C VAL A 93 5.56 9.10 -8.44
N GLY A 94 5.47 7.91 -9.02
CA GLY A 94 6.64 7.14 -9.48
C GLY A 94 7.15 7.51 -10.88
N ARG A 95 6.50 8.49 -11.57
CA ARG A 95 6.87 8.95 -12.92
C ARG A 95 7.60 10.29 -12.86
N ASP A 96 8.38 10.60 -13.90
CA ASP A 96 9.09 11.87 -14.01
C ASP A 96 8.08 13.04 -14.22
N PRO A 97 8.04 14.02 -13.32
CA PRO A 97 7.17 15.19 -13.42
C PRO A 97 7.76 16.34 -14.24
N ALA A 98 8.95 16.20 -14.82
CA ALA A 98 9.67 17.29 -15.47
C ALA A 98 8.89 17.95 -16.62
N ALA A 99 8.10 17.16 -17.37
CA ALA A 99 7.28 17.63 -18.48
C ALA A 99 5.88 18.10 -18.08
N LEU A 100 5.47 17.98 -16.79
CA LEU A 100 4.13 18.35 -16.35
C LEU A 100 4.03 19.88 -16.17
N ASP A 101 2.97 20.46 -16.74
CA ASP A 101 2.53 21.80 -16.41
C ASP A 101 1.78 21.86 -15.05
N GLU A 102 1.30 23.02 -14.67
CA GLU A 102 0.57 23.22 -13.41
C GLU A 102 -0.66 22.31 -13.29
N ALA A 103 -1.46 22.24 -14.36
CA ALA A 103 -2.65 21.38 -14.40
C ALA A 103 -2.30 19.90 -14.34
N GLY A 104 -1.20 19.48 -15.00
CA GLY A 104 -0.67 18.14 -14.98
C GLY A 104 -0.20 17.73 -13.57
N ILE A 105 0.47 18.63 -12.84
CA ILE A 105 0.90 18.38 -11.45
C ILE A 105 -0.32 18.31 -10.52
N ALA A 106 -1.28 19.22 -10.66
CA ALA A 106 -2.50 19.20 -9.85
C ALA A 106 -3.26 17.88 -10.05
N ARG A 107 -3.45 17.46 -11.31
CA ARG A 107 -4.08 16.17 -11.64
C ARG A 107 -3.31 14.98 -11.04
N ALA A 108 -1.99 14.92 -11.23
CA ALA A 108 -1.16 13.86 -10.70
C ALA A 108 -1.20 13.80 -9.16
N CYS A 109 -1.28 14.94 -8.50
CA CYS A 109 -1.45 15.03 -7.06
C CYS A 109 -2.79 14.44 -6.60
N VAL A 110 -3.90 14.82 -7.26
CA VAL A 110 -5.24 14.31 -6.95
C VAL A 110 -5.33 12.81 -7.20
N GLU A 111 -4.84 12.33 -8.34
CA GLU A 111 -4.78 10.89 -8.67
C GLU A 111 -4.02 10.12 -7.60
N SER A 112 -2.83 10.60 -7.22
CA SER A 112 -2.01 9.94 -6.20
C SER A 112 -2.65 9.96 -4.81
N VAL A 113 -3.33 11.05 -4.45
CA VAL A 113 -4.07 11.13 -3.18
C VAL A 113 -5.23 10.14 -3.17
N ALA A 114 -5.98 10.04 -4.27
CA ALA A 114 -7.10 9.11 -4.38
C ALA A 114 -6.63 7.65 -4.26
N GLU A 115 -5.59 7.27 -5.03
CA GLU A 115 -4.98 5.94 -5.00
C GLU A 115 -4.45 5.60 -3.61
N ASN A 116 -3.60 6.45 -3.06
CA ASN A 116 -3.02 6.21 -1.73
C ASN A 116 -4.05 6.24 -0.59
N THR A 117 -5.17 6.97 -0.73
CA THR A 117 -6.27 6.92 0.24
C THR A 117 -6.96 5.56 0.19
N SER A 118 -7.18 5.02 -1.02
CA SER A 118 -7.67 3.66 -1.17
C SER A 118 -6.75 2.65 -0.47
N ASP A 119 -5.46 2.68 -0.81
CA ASP A 119 -4.48 1.68 -0.37
C ASP A 119 -4.06 1.80 1.09
N ALA A 120 -3.99 3.03 1.61
CA ALA A 120 -3.51 3.27 2.96
C ALA A 120 -4.61 3.33 4.02
N VAL A 121 -5.89 3.46 3.61
CA VAL A 121 -7.02 3.64 4.54
C VAL A 121 -8.16 2.69 4.23
N VAL A 122 -8.77 2.81 3.03
CA VAL A 122 -10.02 2.09 2.72
C VAL A 122 -9.80 0.59 2.63
N ALA A 123 -8.78 0.16 1.90
CA ALA A 123 -8.51 -1.26 1.72
C ALA A 123 -8.08 -1.96 3.02
N PRO A 124 -7.16 -1.43 3.84
CA PRO A 124 -6.87 -2.02 5.14
C PRO A 124 -8.09 -2.14 6.03
N LEU A 125 -8.93 -1.10 6.09
CA LEU A 125 -10.14 -1.12 6.92
C LEU A 125 -11.17 -2.13 6.43
N LEU A 126 -11.37 -2.24 5.11
CA LEU A 126 -12.25 -3.23 4.51
C LEU A 126 -11.79 -4.66 4.82
N TRP A 127 -10.52 -4.96 4.58
CA TRP A 127 -9.97 -6.30 4.86
C TRP A 127 -9.92 -6.60 6.35
N GLY A 128 -9.70 -5.57 7.18
CA GLY A 128 -9.81 -5.66 8.64
C GLY A 128 -11.24 -5.94 9.11
N ALA A 129 -12.25 -5.33 8.48
CA ALA A 129 -13.65 -5.59 8.80
C ALA A 129 -14.09 -7.02 8.39
N ILE A 130 -13.56 -7.54 7.27
CA ILE A 130 -13.89 -8.88 6.77
C ILE A 130 -13.18 -9.98 7.56
N ALA A 131 -11.88 -9.80 7.86
CA ALA A 131 -11.02 -10.87 8.37
C ALA A 131 -10.18 -10.47 9.59
N GLY A 132 -10.55 -9.42 10.31
CA GLY A 132 -9.88 -9.01 11.55
C GLY A 132 -8.42 -8.61 11.37
N VAL A 133 -7.59 -8.89 12.38
CA VAL A 133 -6.14 -8.62 12.35
C VAL A 133 -5.43 -9.37 11.22
N PRO A 134 -5.74 -10.64 10.93
CA PRO A 134 -5.21 -11.32 9.73
C PRO A 134 -5.49 -10.59 8.43
N GLY A 135 -6.68 -10.02 8.26
CA GLY A 135 -7.04 -9.23 7.08
C GLY A 135 -6.24 -7.94 6.96
N LEU A 136 -6.12 -7.18 8.07
CA LEU A 136 -5.28 -5.98 8.16
C LEU A 136 -3.83 -6.26 7.76
N LEU A 137 -3.22 -7.26 8.37
CA LEU A 137 -1.82 -7.61 8.17
C LEU A 137 -1.58 -8.25 6.80
N GLY A 138 -2.49 -9.11 6.35
CA GLY A 138 -2.43 -9.76 5.04
C GLY A 138 -2.47 -8.74 3.90
N TYR A 139 -3.46 -7.85 3.91
CA TYR A 139 -3.54 -6.77 2.93
C TYR A 139 -2.26 -5.91 2.96
N ARG A 140 -1.79 -5.52 4.15
CA ARG A 140 -0.57 -4.71 4.25
C ARG A 140 0.68 -5.43 3.72
N ALA A 141 0.76 -6.74 3.90
CA ALA A 141 1.84 -7.55 3.34
C ALA A 141 1.81 -7.55 1.81
N VAL A 142 0.63 -7.77 1.21
CA VAL A 142 0.41 -7.73 -0.25
C VAL A 142 0.81 -6.38 -0.82
N ASN A 143 0.24 -5.29 -0.32
CA ASN A 143 0.53 -3.94 -0.77
C ASN A 143 2.01 -3.54 -0.61
N THR A 144 2.66 -4.01 0.47
CA THR A 144 4.10 -3.77 0.65
C THR A 144 4.95 -4.55 -0.34
N LEU A 145 4.57 -5.79 -0.68
CA LEU A 145 5.28 -6.61 -1.67
C LEU A 145 5.11 -6.02 -3.07
N ASP A 146 3.93 -5.57 -3.44
CA ASP A 146 3.72 -4.88 -4.71
C ASP A 146 4.61 -3.64 -4.82
N ALA A 147 4.61 -2.78 -3.82
CA ALA A 147 5.49 -1.60 -3.78
C ALA A 147 6.98 -1.93 -3.88
N MET A 148 7.43 -3.11 -3.39
CA MET A 148 8.83 -3.53 -3.43
C MET A 148 9.23 -4.19 -4.74
N ILE A 149 8.39 -5.07 -5.27
CA ILE A 149 8.74 -5.96 -6.40
C ILE A 149 7.69 -6.02 -7.52
N GLY A 150 6.50 -5.41 -7.35
CA GLY A 150 5.40 -5.46 -8.33
C GLY A 150 5.61 -4.56 -9.55
N HIS A 151 6.52 -3.60 -9.48
CA HIS A 151 6.79 -2.69 -10.58
C HIS A 151 7.46 -3.37 -11.78
N ARG A 152 7.09 -2.95 -12.98
CA ARG A 152 7.64 -3.50 -14.23
C ARG A 152 9.06 -2.99 -14.48
N SER A 153 10.04 -3.75 -14.01
CA SER A 153 11.46 -3.55 -14.32
C SER A 153 12.04 -4.83 -14.91
N PRO A 154 13.19 -4.79 -15.60
CA PRO A 154 13.83 -6.00 -16.12
C PRO A 154 14.03 -7.07 -15.04
N ARG A 155 14.32 -6.66 -13.80
CA ARG A 155 14.51 -7.55 -12.65
C ARG A 155 13.20 -8.18 -12.17
N TYR A 156 12.10 -7.43 -12.12
CA TYR A 156 10.86 -7.85 -11.44
C TYR A 156 9.72 -8.22 -12.37
N ALA A 157 9.87 -8.10 -13.70
CA ALA A 157 8.83 -8.38 -14.67
C ALA A 157 8.22 -9.80 -14.53
N LYS A 158 9.05 -10.80 -14.15
CA LYS A 158 8.57 -12.14 -13.86
C LYS A 158 8.43 -12.38 -12.37
N PHE A 159 9.44 -12.04 -11.57
CA PHE A 159 9.48 -12.30 -10.13
C PHE A 159 8.37 -11.55 -9.38
N GLY A 160 8.10 -10.30 -9.72
CA GLY A 160 7.06 -9.47 -9.09
C GLY A 160 5.64 -9.75 -9.55
N TRP A 161 5.46 -10.55 -10.62
CA TRP A 161 4.14 -10.77 -11.23
C TRP A 161 3.06 -11.20 -10.23
N ALA A 162 3.36 -12.11 -9.32
CA ALA A 162 2.39 -12.62 -8.37
C ALA A 162 2.01 -11.56 -7.31
N ALA A 163 2.96 -10.76 -6.86
CA ALA A 163 2.69 -9.66 -5.92
C ALA A 163 1.77 -8.62 -6.56
N ALA A 164 2.09 -8.17 -7.79
CA ALA A 164 1.27 -7.22 -8.52
C ALA A 164 -0.17 -7.73 -8.76
N ARG A 165 -0.32 -8.99 -9.20
CA ARG A 165 -1.65 -9.56 -9.43
C ARG A 165 -2.47 -9.76 -8.16
N LEU A 166 -1.81 -10.08 -7.07
CA LEU A 166 -2.48 -10.22 -5.78
C LEU A 166 -2.93 -8.87 -5.23
N ASP A 167 -2.12 -7.83 -5.42
CA ASP A 167 -2.48 -6.45 -5.06
C ASP A 167 -3.63 -5.93 -5.92
N ASP A 168 -3.57 -6.10 -7.25
CA ASP A 168 -4.68 -5.79 -8.16
C ASP A 168 -6.00 -6.42 -7.68
N ALA A 169 -5.97 -7.70 -7.32
CA ALA A 169 -7.15 -8.43 -6.84
C ALA A 169 -7.63 -7.92 -5.47
N ALA A 170 -6.71 -7.66 -4.54
CA ALA A 170 -7.03 -7.16 -3.21
C ALA A 170 -7.60 -5.74 -3.23
N ASN A 171 -7.24 -4.94 -4.23
CA ASN A 171 -7.72 -3.57 -4.41
C ASN A 171 -8.98 -3.45 -5.28
N LEU A 172 -9.46 -4.53 -5.89
CA LEU A 172 -10.60 -4.49 -6.82
C LEU A 172 -11.87 -3.88 -6.21
N VAL A 173 -12.21 -4.26 -4.98
CA VAL A 173 -13.37 -3.76 -4.24
C VAL A 173 -13.05 -2.44 -3.53
N PRO A 174 -11.93 -2.33 -2.78
CA PRO A 174 -11.58 -1.09 -2.09
C PRO A 174 -11.50 0.13 -3.00
N ALA A 175 -10.90 0.01 -4.20
CA ALA A 175 -10.79 1.12 -5.14
C ALA A 175 -12.17 1.63 -5.60
N ARG A 176 -13.12 0.73 -5.88
CA ARG A 176 -14.49 1.10 -6.23
C ARG A 176 -15.24 1.73 -5.07
N LEU A 177 -15.06 1.19 -3.87
CA LEU A 177 -15.64 1.76 -2.66
C LEU A 177 -15.08 3.17 -2.40
N SER A 178 -13.78 3.38 -2.55
CA SER A 178 -13.15 4.70 -2.42
C SER A 178 -13.72 5.69 -3.42
N ALA A 179 -13.88 5.28 -4.69
CA ALA A 179 -14.47 6.12 -5.73
C ALA A 179 -15.94 6.47 -5.42
N ALA A 180 -16.74 5.51 -4.95
CA ALA A 180 -18.13 5.74 -4.59
C ALA A 180 -18.26 6.69 -3.39
N LEU A 181 -17.41 6.55 -2.37
CA LEU A 181 -17.37 7.45 -1.23
C LEU A 181 -16.96 8.88 -1.62
N ALA A 182 -15.99 9.02 -2.53
CA ALA A 182 -15.56 10.32 -3.01
C ALA A 182 -16.61 11.01 -3.89
N ALA A 183 -17.40 10.25 -4.65
CA ALA A 183 -18.47 10.79 -5.51
C ALA A 183 -19.76 11.11 -4.72
N GLY A 184 -19.94 10.56 -3.53
CA GLY A 184 -21.10 10.81 -2.66
C GLY A 184 -20.91 11.93 -1.65
N LEU A 185 -19.71 12.54 -1.61
CA LEU A 185 -19.37 13.71 -0.80
C LEU A 185 -19.46 14.99 -1.61
#